data_2b0e30d25cc7fd60898eeebf3b7ccaef
#
_entry.id   2b0e30d25cc7fd60898eeebf3b7ccaef
#
_cell.length_a   1.000
_cell.length_b   1.000
_cell.length_c   1.000
_cell.angle_alpha   90.00
_cell.angle_beta   90.00
_cell.angle_gamma   90.00
#
_symmetry.space_group_name_H-M   'P 1'
#
loop_
_entity.id
_entity.type
_entity.pdbx_description
1 polymer ?
#
loop_
_entity_poly.entity_id
_entity_poly.type
_entity_poly.pdbx_seq_one_letter_code
_entity_poly.pdbx_strand_id
1 'polypeptide(L)'
;MKNKVYDFLKTIPKGKVVTYGQIAMFLGNKRLARVVGNILHKNPDPIGAPCFKVVNSKGLLSKSFGDGGIEVQKQRLENDGVEVENYKVDLKKYQMK
;
A
#
# COMPACT_ATOMS: atom_id res chain seq x y z
N MET A 1 -1.79 14.72 9.09
CA MET A 1 -1.02 13.89 8.14
C MET A 1 -1.67 12.54 7.89
N LYS A 2 -2.05 11.83 8.93
CA LYS A 2 -2.67 10.49 8.75
C LYS A 2 -3.96 10.53 7.94
N ASN A 3 -4.79 11.54 8.10
CA ASN A 3 -6.04 11.66 7.35
C ASN A 3 -5.78 11.81 5.84
N LYS A 4 -4.74 12.54 5.46
CA LYS A 4 -4.36 12.67 4.05
C LYS A 4 -3.89 11.35 3.47
N VAL A 5 -3.17 10.54 4.25
CA VAL A 5 -2.74 9.22 3.83
C VAL A 5 -3.94 8.31 3.60
N TYR A 6 -4.86 8.26 4.55
CA TYR A 6 -6.04 7.39 4.43
C TYR A 6 -6.94 7.83 3.29
N ASP A 7 -7.12 9.15 3.09
CA ASP A 7 -7.90 9.67 1.96
C ASP A 7 -7.26 9.31 0.63
N PHE A 8 -5.93 9.38 0.56
CA PHE A 8 -5.19 8.98 -0.65
C PHE A 8 -5.44 7.50 -0.98
N LEU A 9 -5.41 6.62 0.03
CA LEU A 9 -5.66 5.20 -0.18
C LEU A 9 -7.02 4.94 -0.81
N LYS A 10 -8.01 5.72 -0.45
CA LYS A 10 -9.37 5.58 -0.98
C LYS A 10 -9.47 5.95 -2.45
N THR A 11 -8.48 6.67 -2.99
CA THR A 11 -8.46 7.05 -4.41
C THR A 11 -7.83 5.99 -5.30
N ILE A 12 -7.19 4.96 -4.74
CA ILE A 12 -6.51 3.94 -5.52
C ILE A 12 -7.56 3.04 -6.19
N PRO A 13 -7.60 2.98 -7.53
CA PRO A 13 -8.59 2.17 -8.21
C PRO A 13 -8.34 0.67 -8.02
N LYS A 14 -9.38 -0.12 -8.22
CA LYS A 14 -9.28 -1.58 -8.17
C LYS A 14 -8.22 -2.07 -9.15
N GLY A 15 -7.38 -3.00 -8.71
CA GLY A 15 -6.33 -3.57 -9.54
C GLY A 15 -5.06 -2.73 -9.62
N LYS A 16 -4.94 -1.69 -8.80
CA LYS A 16 -3.75 -0.85 -8.76
C LYS A 16 -3.13 -0.81 -7.37
N VAL A 17 -1.83 -0.55 -7.32
CA VAL A 17 -1.07 -0.40 -6.08
C VAL A 17 -0.27 0.89 -6.11
N VAL A 18 0.20 1.32 -4.96
CA VAL A 18 1.10 2.47 -4.83
C VAL A 18 2.29 2.08 -3.95
N THR A 19 3.35 2.87 -4.01
CA THR A 19 4.50 2.66 -3.13
C THR A 19 4.44 3.64 -1.97
N TYR A 20 5.19 3.35 -0.90
CA TYR A 20 5.34 4.28 0.21
C TYR A 20 5.88 5.63 -0.28
N GLY A 21 6.81 5.58 -1.25
CA GLY A 21 7.37 6.79 -1.83
C GLY A 21 6.35 7.66 -2.55
N GLN A 22 5.38 7.03 -3.25
CA GLN A 22 4.31 7.79 -3.91
C GLN A 22 3.46 8.54 -2.89
N ILE A 23 3.12 7.90 -1.79
CA ILE A 23 2.33 8.56 -0.74
C ILE A 23 3.15 9.69 -0.11
N ALA A 24 4.44 9.43 0.16
CA ALA A 24 5.31 10.45 0.72
C ALA A 24 5.42 11.67 -0.20
N MET A 25 5.53 11.45 -1.50
CA MET A 25 5.57 12.54 -2.49
C MET A 25 4.24 13.28 -2.53
N PHE A 26 3.13 12.57 -2.42
CA PHE A 26 1.81 13.20 -2.32
C PHE A 26 1.74 14.14 -1.11
N LEU A 27 2.40 13.77 -0.01
CA LEU A 27 2.48 14.62 1.19
C LEU A 27 3.50 15.76 1.04
N GLY A 28 4.25 15.79 -0.06
CA GLY A 28 5.19 16.85 -0.37
C GLY A 28 6.66 16.57 -0.02
N ASN A 29 6.99 15.39 0.52
CA ASN A 29 8.36 15.08 0.90
C ASN A 29 8.61 13.57 0.92
N LYS A 30 9.44 13.08 0.00
CA LYS A 30 9.76 11.66 -0.09
C LYS A 30 10.39 11.07 1.18
N ARG A 31 10.97 11.92 2.04
CA ARG A 31 11.52 11.47 3.32
C ARG A 31 10.47 11.00 4.30
N LEU A 32 9.20 11.28 4.01
CA LEU A 32 8.08 10.86 4.85
C LEU A 32 7.67 9.40 4.64
N ALA A 33 8.35 8.65 3.77
CA ALA A 33 8.00 7.25 3.49
C ALA A 33 7.95 6.40 4.77
N ARG A 34 8.89 6.61 5.70
CA ARG A 34 8.91 5.89 6.97
C ARG A 34 7.72 6.27 7.85
N VAL A 35 7.37 7.54 7.88
CA VAL A 35 6.19 8.03 8.61
C VAL A 35 4.93 7.43 8.02
N VAL A 36 4.84 7.35 6.70
CA VAL A 36 3.73 6.71 6.00
C VAL A 36 3.60 5.25 6.45
N GLY A 37 4.71 4.51 6.50
CA GLY A 37 4.69 3.13 6.97
C GLY A 37 4.13 2.99 8.37
N ASN A 38 4.52 3.87 9.29
CA ASN A 38 4.02 3.87 10.66
C ASN A 38 2.52 4.17 10.71
N ILE A 39 2.05 5.12 9.90
CA ILE A 39 0.63 5.47 9.81
C ILE A 39 -0.18 4.28 9.31
N LEU A 40 0.31 3.60 8.27
CA LEU A 40 -0.38 2.44 7.69
C LEU A 40 -0.45 1.29 8.68
N HIS A 41 0.61 1.07 9.45
CA HIS A 41 0.64 0.02 10.45
C HIS A 41 -0.43 0.21 11.54
N LYS A 42 -0.80 1.47 11.82
CA LYS A 42 -1.79 1.82 12.83
C LYS A 42 -3.17 2.11 12.24
N ASN A 43 -3.40 1.74 10.98
CA ASN A 43 -4.65 2.01 10.29
C ASN A 43 -5.83 1.35 11.03
N PRO A 44 -6.81 2.14 11.52
CA PRO A 44 -7.95 1.58 12.26
C PRO A 44 -9.00 0.95 11.35
N ASP A 45 -8.95 1.23 10.03
CA ASP A 45 -9.93 0.73 9.08
C ASP A 45 -9.23 0.24 7.80
N PRO A 46 -8.63 -0.96 7.86
CA PRO A 46 -7.84 -1.46 6.72
C PRO A 46 -8.68 -1.81 5.49
N ILE A 47 -9.99 -1.89 5.62
CA ILE A 47 -10.88 -2.16 4.49
C ILE A 47 -11.35 -0.86 3.86
N GLY A 48 -11.80 0.10 4.65
CA GLY A 48 -12.24 1.41 4.15
C GLY A 48 -11.08 2.26 3.62
N ALA A 49 -9.92 2.16 4.26
CA ALA A 49 -8.69 2.76 3.79
C ALA A 49 -7.70 1.62 3.46
N PRO A 50 -7.65 1.15 2.19
CA PRO A 50 -7.04 -0.12 1.83
C PRO A 50 -5.51 -0.09 1.85
N CYS A 51 -4.92 -0.18 3.03
CA CYS A 51 -3.46 -0.17 3.20
C CYS A 51 -2.77 -1.37 2.55
N PHE A 52 -3.50 -2.46 2.25
CA PHE A 52 -2.90 -3.60 1.56
C PHE A 52 -2.38 -3.25 0.16
N LYS A 53 -2.84 -2.16 -0.42
CA LYS A 53 -2.41 -1.72 -1.75
C LYS A 53 -1.07 -0.99 -1.75
N VAL A 54 -0.43 -0.83 -0.60
CA VAL A 54 0.85 -0.13 -0.50
C VAL A 54 1.98 -1.14 -0.41
N VAL A 55 2.94 -1.02 -1.33
CA VAL A 55 4.11 -1.89 -1.40
C VAL A 55 5.38 -1.04 -1.38
N ASN A 56 6.55 -1.67 -1.24
CA ASN A 56 7.80 -0.89 -1.24
C ASN A 56 8.20 -0.51 -2.67
N SER A 57 9.31 0.22 -2.83
CA SER A 57 9.77 0.72 -4.12
C SER A 57 10.12 -0.39 -5.13
N LYS A 58 10.27 -1.61 -4.65
CA LYS A 58 10.54 -2.78 -5.49
C LYS A 58 9.29 -3.63 -5.73
N GLY A 59 8.16 -3.21 -5.20
CA GLY A 59 6.91 -3.96 -5.31
C GLY A 59 6.73 -5.05 -4.26
N LEU A 60 7.63 -5.14 -3.28
CA LEU A 60 7.54 -6.19 -2.26
C LEU A 60 6.46 -5.89 -1.22
N LEU A 61 5.75 -6.94 -0.83
CA LEU A 61 4.76 -6.87 0.24
C LEU A 61 5.44 -6.68 1.60
N SER A 62 4.70 -6.16 2.57
CA SER A 62 5.21 -5.89 3.91
C SER A 62 5.14 -7.14 4.78
N LYS A 63 6.28 -7.59 5.31
CA LYS A 63 6.31 -8.69 6.27
C LYS A 63 5.63 -8.33 7.59
N SER A 64 5.51 -7.04 7.88
CA SER A 64 4.87 -6.54 9.09
C SER A 64 3.49 -5.97 8.82
N PHE A 65 2.81 -6.42 7.75
CA PHE A 65 1.45 -5.99 7.47
C PHE A 65 0.57 -6.20 8.71
N GLY A 66 0.04 -5.10 9.25
CA GLY A 66 -0.53 -5.10 10.59
C GLY A 66 -1.83 -5.86 10.75
N ASP A 67 -2.54 -6.15 9.66
CA ASP A 67 -3.87 -6.77 9.72
C ASP A 67 -3.82 -8.24 9.26
N GLY A 68 -2.91 -9.00 9.84
CA GLY A 68 -2.82 -10.44 9.61
C GLY A 68 -1.57 -10.91 8.88
N GLY A 69 -0.61 -10.01 8.61
CA GLY A 69 0.68 -10.36 8.05
C GLY A 69 0.68 -10.42 6.53
N ILE A 70 1.82 -10.84 5.97
CA ILE A 70 2.09 -10.81 4.53
C ILE A 70 1.13 -11.69 3.72
N GLU A 71 0.69 -12.80 4.29
CA GLU A 71 -0.24 -13.70 3.59
C GLU A 71 -1.61 -13.05 3.39
N VAL A 72 -2.08 -12.28 4.37
CA VAL A 72 -3.35 -11.56 4.26
C VAL A 72 -3.23 -10.44 3.22
N GLN A 73 -2.11 -9.72 3.21
CA GLN A 73 -1.87 -8.70 2.19
C GLN A 73 -1.90 -9.31 0.78
N LYS A 74 -1.21 -10.43 0.61
CA LYS A 74 -1.19 -11.15 -0.67
C LYS A 74 -2.61 -11.53 -1.10
N GLN A 75 -3.38 -12.12 -0.21
CA GLN A 75 -4.73 -12.56 -0.52
C GLN A 75 -5.63 -11.39 -0.92
N ARG A 76 -5.54 -10.27 -0.20
CA ARG A 76 -6.34 -9.09 -0.50
C ARG A 76 -5.97 -8.48 -1.85
N LEU A 77 -4.68 -8.45 -2.19
CA LEU A 77 -4.23 -7.97 -3.50
C LEU A 77 -4.76 -8.87 -4.61
N GLU A 78 -4.67 -10.19 -4.45
CA GLU A 78 -5.17 -11.13 -5.44
C GLU A 78 -6.68 -10.99 -5.62
N ASN A 79 -7.42 -10.80 -4.55
CA ASN A 79 -8.87 -10.56 -4.62
C ASN A 79 -9.20 -9.23 -5.32
N ASP A 80 -8.28 -8.28 -5.30
CA ASP A 80 -8.42 -6.99 -5.97
C ASP A 80 -7.96 -7.02 -7.43
N GLY A 81 -7.58 -8.19 -7.94
CA GLY A 81 -7.16 -8.36 -9.32
C GLY A 81 -5.67 -8.13 -9.57
N VAL A 82 -4.85 -8.05 -8.52
CA VAL A 82 -3.41 -7.85 -8.63
C VAL A 82 -2.68 -9.17 -8.46
N GLU A 83 -1.90 -9.56 -9.47
CA GLU A 83 -1.08 -10.78 -9.38
C GLU A 83 0.09 -10.55 -8.42
N VAL A 84 0.30 -11.52 -7.53
CA VAL A 84 1.42 -11.51 -6.58
C VAL A 84 2.26 -12.75 -6.84
N GLU A 85 3.54 -12.54 -7.14
CA GLU A 85 4.50 -13.62 -7.39
C GLU A 85 5.68 -13.46 -6.44
N ASN A 86 5.93 -14.49 -5.63
CA ASN A 86 7.00 -14.45 -4.61
C ASN A 86 6.88 -13.22 -3.70
N TYR A 87 5.63 -12.91 -3.28
CA TYR A 87 5.34 -11.74 -2.42
C TYR A 87 5.76 -10.41 -3.03
N LYS A 88 5.70 -10.33 -4.36
CA LYS A 88 6.10 -9.15 -5.11
C LYS A 88 5.04 -8.83 -6.17
N VAL A 89 4.79 -7.55 -6.38
CA VAL A 89 3.88 -7.01 -7.39
C VAL A 89 4.70 -6.39 -8.51
N ASP A 90 4.29 -6.63 -9.76
CA ASP A 90 4.92 -5.98 -10.92
C ASP A 90 4.44 -4.52 -11.00
N LEU A 91 5.30 -3.60 -10.56
CA LEU A 91 4.97 -2.18 -10.54
C LEU A 91 4.73 -1.60 -11.93
N LYS A 92 5.36 -2.15 -12.96
CA LYS A 92 5.14 -1.68 -14.34
C LYS A 92 3.70 -1.92 -14.77
N LYS A 93 3.08 -2.97 -14.25
CA LYS A 93 1.73 -3.36 -14.61
C LYS A 93 0.67 -2.76 -13.69
N TYR A 94 0.95 -2.71 -12.39
CA TYR A 94 -0.07 -2.42 -11.39
C TYR A 94 0.08 -1.10 -10.65
N GLN A 95 1.22 -0.42 -10.79
CA GLN A 95 1.42 0.85 -10.06
C GLN A 95 0.50 1.95 -10.59
N MET A 96 -0.23 2.59 -9.68
CA MET A 96 -1.02 3.78 -10.01
C MET A 96 -0.10 4.94 -10.35
N LYS A 97 -0.42 5.65 -11.42
CA LYS A 97 0.38 6.80 -11.87
C LYS A 97 -0.27 8.14 -11.56
#